data_6008ae5a53de5c7e85faefe5b927f07a
#
_entry.id   6008ae5a53de5c7e85faefe5b927f07a
#
_cell.length_a   1.000
_cell.length_b   1.000
_cell.length_c   1.000
_cell.angle_alpha   90.00
_cell.angle_beta   90.00
_cell.angle_gamma   90.00
#
_symmetry.space_group_name_H-M   'P 1'
#
loop_
_entity.id
_entity.type
_entity.pdbx_description
1 polymer ?
#
loop_
_entity_poly.entity_id
_entity_poly.type
_entity_poly.pdbx_seq_one_letter_code
_entity_poly.pdbx_strand_id
1 'polypeptide(L)'
;PDPNNSASLVVTTSFPRPWTRLVTVYIPKQYQVRTVSPFVVGTDGPDPLLFEALDGLINAGKIPPTIGISIGNGGGDAQGSQRGLEYDTLSGLYAQFVEEEVLPRVEEISDVLLTKNPHERIAMGCSSGAACALSMAWFRTDLYRRVISFSGTYVNQQWPHDPEMPGGAWEFHNSIIPGAPQKPLCMWLAVADRDLYNSNVMRDGMHDWVLANQRMAHVLSAKEYVYQFNFVR
;
A
#
# COMPACT_ATOMS: atom_id res chain seq x y z
N PRO A 1 15.73 -13.97 5.39
CA PRO A 1 15.15 -13.70 6.71
C PRO A 1 15.30 -14.93 7.60
N ASP A 2 15.67 -14.74 8.85
CA ASP A 2 15.65 -15.80 9.83
C ASP A 2 14.18 -16.13 10.12
N PRO A 3 13.73 -17.37 9.92
CA PRO A 3 12.35 -17.76 10.19
C PRO A 3 11.92 -17.54 11.65
N ASN A 4 12.89 -17.37 12.55
CA ASN A 4 12.62 -17.04 13.95
C ASN A 4 12.29 -15.54 14.18
N ASN A 5 12.45 -14.69 13.16
CA ASN A 5 12.18 -13.25 13.24
C ASN A 5 10.84 -12.84 12.64
N SER A 6 10.01 -13.78 12.24
CA SER A 6 8.67 -13.51 11.74
C SER A 6 7.63 -14.26 12.55
N ALA A 7 6.55 -13.60 12.87
CA ALA A 7 5.37 -14.19 13.48
C ALA A 7 4.18 -14.06 12.53
N SER A 8 3.35 -15.10 12.47
CA SER A 8 2.10 -15.08 11.71
C SER A 8 0.92 -15.05 12.66
N LEU A 9 -0.04 -14.21 12.40
CA LEU A 9 -1.28 -14.10 13.16
C LEU A 9 -2.49 -13.97 12.23
N VAL A 10 -3.64 -14.39 12.73
CA VAL A 10 -4.91 -14.30 12.01
C VAL A 10 -5.73 -13.20 12.66
N VAL A 11 -6.14 -12.23 11.87
CA VAL A 11 -6.97 -11.10 12.31
C VAL A 11 -8.34 -11.23 11.68
N THR A 12 -9.38 -11.17 12.52
CA THR A 12 -10.76 -11.07 12.06
C THR A 12 -11.14 -9.60 11.97
N THR A 13 -11.65 -9.17 10.82
CA THR A 13 -11.99 -7.78 10.55
C THR A 13 -13.44 -7.63 10.08
N SER A 14 -14.01 -6.48 10.35
CA SER A 14 -15.30 -6.06 9.82
C SER A 14 -15.21 -5.37 8.45
N PHE A 15 -14.01 -5.00 7.98
CA PHE A 15 -13.85 -4.25 6.72
C PHE A 15 -13.43 -5.15 5.52
N PRO A 16 -14.04 -4.96 4.34
CA PRO A 16 -15.31 -4.27 4.05
C PRO A 16 -16.53 -5.06 4.56
N ARG A 17 -16.27 -6.23 5.09
CA ARG A 17 -17.20 -7.14 5.77
C ARG A 17 -16.38 -8.09 6.66
N PRO A 18 -16.98 -8.81 7.61
CA PRO A 18 -16.25 -9.72 8.50
C PRO A 18 -15.44 -10.74 7.68
N TRP A 19 -14.14 -10.81 7.95
CA TRP A 19 -13.21 -11.70 7.28
C TRP A 19 -12.01 -12.01 8.16
N THR A 20 -11.47 -13.23 8.05
CA THR A 20 -10.23 -13.64 8.73
C THR A 20 -9.05 -13.47 7.78
N ARG A 21 -7.99 -12.79 8.24
CA ARG A 21 -6.78 -12.52 7.46
C ARG A 21 -5.56 -13.10 8.12
N LEU A 22 -4.62 -13.54 7.30
CA LEU A 22 -3.27 -13.83 7.78
C LEU A 22 -2.46 -12.53 7.78
N VAL A 23 -1.88 -12.21 8.92
CA VAL A 23 -0.91 -11.12 9.06
C VAL A 23 0.42 -11.73 9.46
N THR A 24 1.46 -11.48 8.65
CA THR A 24 2.82 -11.94 8.93
C THR A 24 3.68 -10.75 9.34
N VAL A 25 4.40 -10.88 10.44
CA VAL A 25 5.22 -9.82 11.01
C VAL A 25 6.69 -10.21 10.97
N TYR A 26 7.52 -9.36 10.37
CA TYR A 26 8.97 -9.42 10.43
C TYR A 26 9.49 -8.46 11.49
N ILE A 27 10.27 -8.99 12.43
CA ILE A 27 10.95 -8.23 13.47
C ILE A 27 12.46 -8.36 13.24
N PRO A 28 13.17 -7.26 12.93
CA PRO A 28 14.60 -7.33 12.69
C PRO A 28 15.37 -7.71 13.98
N LYS A 29 16.46 -8.45 13.85
CA LYS A 29 17.32 -8.83 14.99
C LYS A 29 17.86 -7.64 15.78
N GLN A 30 17.97 -6.49 15.11
CA GLN A 30 18.44 -5.24 15.69
C GLN A 30 17.36 -4.50 16.47
N TYR A 31 16.11 -4.97 16.44
CA TYR A 31 15.03 -4.36 17.22
C TYR A 31 15.33 -4.49 18.72
N GLN A 32 15.23 -3.39 19.43
CA GLN A 32 15.36 -3.37 20.88
C GLN A 32 13.99 -3.33 21.52
N VAL A 33 13.72 -4.28 22.38
CA VAL A 33 12.43 -4.39 23.08
C VAL A 33 12.08 -3.05 23.76
N ARG A 34 10.82 -2.62 23.63
CA ARG A 34 10.29 -1.36 24.14
C ARG A 34 10.86 -0.09 23.47
N THR A 35 11.52 -0.21 22.33
CA THR A 35 11.83 0.97 21.51
C THR A 35 10.77 1.13 20.43
N VAL A 36 10.39 2.41 20.17
CA VAL A 36 9.46 2.72 19.09
C VAL A 36 10.16 2.51 17.75
N SER A 37 9.55 1.74 16.85
CA SER A 37 10.11 1.38 15.55
C SER A 37 9.28 1.92 14.40
N PRO A 38 9.91 2.43 13.32
CA PRO A 38 9.24 2.59 12.04
C PRO A 38 8.74 1.26 11.51
N PHE A 39 7.73 1.30 10.61
CA PHE A 39 7.21 0.09 10.00
C PHE A 39 6.72 0.27 8.56
N VAL A 40 6.68 -0.85 7.85
CA VAL A 40 6.09 -0.97 6.51
C VAL A 40 4.88 -1.88 6.58
N VAL A 41 3.73 -1.42 6.08
CA VAL A 41 2.55 -2.25 5.83
C VAL A 41 2.54 -2.63 4.37
N GLY A 42 2.67 -3.93 4.09
CA GLY A 42 2.54 -4.53 2.75
C GLY A 42 1.19 -5.19 2.56
N THR A 43 0.58 -4.96 1.41
CA THR A 43 -0.65 -5.64 0.96
C THR A 43 -0.33 -7.00 0.31
N ASP A 44 -1.36 -7.84 0.10
CA ASP A 44 -1.24 -9.15 -0.55
C ASP A 44 -0.28 -10.14 0.14
N GLY A 45 -0.21 -10.10 1.46
CA GLY A 45 0.66 -10.97 2.23
C GLY A 45 0.31 -12.47 2.12
N PRO A 46 1.25 -13.33 2.51
CA PRO A 46 2.59 -13.01 3.05
C PRO A 46 3.57 -12.56 1.96
N ASP A 47 4.44 -11.60 2.28
CA ASP A 47 5.44 -11.08 1.35
C ASP A 47 6.88 -11.32 1.89
N PRO A 48 7.50 -12.46 1.59
CA PRO A 48 8.87 -12.74 2.01
C PRO A 48 9.91 -11.81 1.37
N LEU A 49 9.66 -11.26 0.17
CA LEU A 49 10.58 -10.35 -0.50
C LEU A 49 10.68 -9.01 0.24
N LEU A 50 9.58 -8.51 0.80
CA LEU A 50 9.60 -7.35 1.69
C LEU A 50 10.52 -7.60 2.88
N PHE A 51 10.41 -8.77 3.51
CA PHE A 51 11.21 -9.10 4.70
C PHE A 51 12.69 -9.26 4.37
N GLU A 52 13.02 -9.88 3.24
CA GLU A 52 14.40 -9.98 2.74
C GLU A 52 15.00 -8.60 2.44
N ALA A 53 14.22 -7.73 1.81
CA ALA A 53 14.66 -6.37 1.50
C ALA A 53 14.91 -5.55 2.78
N LEU A 54 14.02 -5.63 3.76
CA LEU A 54 14.20 -4.97 5.07
C LEU A 54 15.44 -5.49 5.78
N ASP A 55 15.61 -6.81 5.86
CA ASP A 55 16.79 -7.42 6.49
C ASP A 55 18.09 -6.95 5.83
N GLY A 56 18.14 -7.00 4.49
CA GLY A 56 19.30 -6.53 3.74
C GLY A 56 19.63 -5.05 3.95
N LEU A 57 18.62 -4.18 3.95
CA LEU A 57 18.82 -2.73 4.13
C LEU A 57 19.22 -2.38 5.56
N ILE A 58 18.65 -3.05 6.56
CA ILE A 58 18.98 -2.85 7.98
C ILE A 58 20.39 -3.34 8.25
N ASN A 59 20.77 -4.54 7.77
CA ASN A 59 22.11 -5.10 7.93
C ASN A 59 23.19 -4.24 7.23
N ALA A 60 22.83 -3.59 6.13
CA ALA A 60 23.73 -2.65 5.44
C ALA A 60 23.77 -1.24 6.09
N GLY A 61 23.04 -1.01 7.18
CA GLY A 61 22.95 0.29 7.88
C GLY A 61 22.30 1.40 7.04
N LYS A 62 21.52 1.06 6.00
CA LYS A 62 20.85 2.01 5.10
C LYS A 62 19.54 2.54 5.67
N ILE A 63 18.88 1.77 6.51
CA ILE A 63 17.67 2.16 7.24
C ILE A 63 17.79 1.73 8.70
N PRO A 64 17.08 2.38 9.63
CA PRO A 64 17.00 1.92 11.00
C PRO A 64 16.26 0.56 11.08
N PRO A 65 16.33 -0.14 12.23
CA PRO A 65 15.48 -1.29 12.49
C PRO A 65 14.01 -0.94 12.18
N THR A 66 13.43 -1.61 11.20
CA THR A 66 12.08 -1.31 10.67
C THR A 66 11.27 -2.60 10.65
N ILE A 67 10.09 -2.58 11.26
CA ILE A 67 9.20 -3.74 11.33
C ILE A 67 8.45 -3.89 10.00
N GLY A 68 8.38 -5.11 9.47
CA GLY A 68 7.58 -5.46 8.30
C GLY A 68 6.26 -6.09 8.72
N ILE A 69 5.14 -5.58 8.21
CA ILE A 69 3.79 -6.11 8.45
C ILE A 69 3.16 -6.41 7.11
N SER A 70 3.00 -7.70 6.79
CA SER A 70 2.44 -8.14 5.53
C SER A 70 1.04 -8.71 5.76
N ILE A 71 0.02 -8.10 5.12
CA ILE A 71 -1.39 -8.38 5.37
C ILE A 71 -1.97 -9.13 4.18
N GLY A 72 -2.48 -10.35 4.41
CA GLY A 72 -3.22 -11.11 3.42
C GLY A 72 -4.53 -10.44 3.05
N ASN A 73 -4.91 -10.56 1.79
CA ASN A 73 -6.21 -10.07 1.29
C ASN A 73 -7.35 -11.06 1.56
N GLY A 74 -8.58 -10.64 1.30
CA GLY A 74 -9.77 -11.46 1.46
C GLY A 74 -10.06 -12.45 0.33
N GLY A 75 -9.17 -12.52 -0.67
CA GLY A 75 -9.26 -13.45 -1.80
C GLY A 75 -9.97 -12.91 -3.02
N GLY A 76 -9.75 -13.62 -4.13
CA GLY A 76 -10.18 -13.21 -5.48
C GLY A 76 -9.29 -12.14 -6.10
N ASP A 77 -9.40 -11.99 -7.41
CA ASP A 77 -8.64 -10.98 -8.17
C ASP A 77 -9.53 -10.28 -9.22
N ALA A 78 -10.82 -10.57 -9.19
CA ALA A 78 -11.79 -9.92 -10.08
C ALA A 78 -12.34 -8.64 -9.45
N GLN A 79 -12.80 -7.74 -10.29
CA GLN A 79 -13.57 -6.57 -9.89
C GLN A 79 -14.75 -6.98 -8.98
N GLY A 80 -14.89 -6.32 -7.83
CA GLY A 80 -15.91 -6.67 -6.83
C GLY A 80 -15.61 -7.91 -5.98
N SER A 81 -14.46 -8.59 -6.17
CA SER A 81 -13.97 -9.59 -5.24
C SER A 81 -13.66 -8.96 -3.87
N GLN A 82 -13.45 -9.79 -2.84
CA GLN A 82 -13.09 -9.26 -1.52
C GLN A 82 -11.82 -8.41 -1.59
N ARG A 83 -10.78 -8.87 -2.32
CA ARG A 83 -9.56 -8.10 -2.56
C ARG A 83 -9.84 -6.79 -3.29
N GLY A 84 -10.69 -6.81 -4.33
CA GLY A 84 -11.08 -5.60 -5.06
C GLY A 84 -11.82 -4.59 -4.18
N LEU A 85 -12.75 -5.05 -3.33
CA LEU A 85 -13.44 -4.20 -2.36
C LEU A 85 -12.49 -3.56 -1.36
N GLU A 86 -11.44 -4.27 -0.96
CA GLU A 86 -10.43 -3.77 -0.02
C GLU A 86 -9.50 -2.75 -0.65
N TYR A 87 -9.04 -3.01 -1.86
CA TYR A 87 -7.91 -2.30 -2.46
C TYR A 87 -8.29 -1.26 -3.50
N ASP A 88 -9.35 -1.50 -4.27
CA ASP A 88 -9.75 -0.62 -5.36
C ASP A 88 -10.77 0.44 -4.91
N THR A 89 -11.27 0.36 -3.67
CA THR A 89 -12.17 1.39 -3.11
C THR A 89 -11.37 2.62 -2.69
N LEU A 90 -11.70 3.77 -3.28
CA LEU A 90 -11.07 5.05 -2.99
C LEU A 90 -11.55 5.60 -1.65
N SER A 91 -10.94 5.20 -0.57
CA SER A 91 -11.29 5.65 0.79
C SER A 91 -10.14 5.49 1.78
N GLY A 92 -10.31 6.06 2.98
CA GLY A 92 -9.42 5.85 4.13
C GLY A 92 -9.73 4.61 4.95
N LEU A 93 -10.72 3.80 4.57
CA LEU A 93 -11.22 2.69 5.39
C LEU A 93 -10.17 1.59 5.59
N TYR A 94 -9.37 1.28 4.57
CA TYR A 94 -8.30 0.28 4.74
C TYR A 94 -7.23 0.75 5.73
N ALA A 95 -6.86 2.03 5.70
CA ALA A 95 -5.92 2.60 6.68
C ALA A 95 -6.52 2.57 8.10
N GLN A 96 -7.82 2.84 8.23
CA GLN A 96 -8.52 2.75 9.51
C GLN A 96 -8.55 1.30 10.02
N PHE A 97 -8.89 0.34 9.16
CA PHE A 97 -8.82 -1.09 9.49
C PHE A 97 -7.44 -1.50 10.01
N VAL A 98 -6.38 -1.08 9.31
CA VAL A 98 -5.01 -1.37 9.76
C VAL A 98 -4.73 -0.75 11.12
N GLU A 99 -5.08 0.52 11.34
CA GLU A 99 -4.83 1.24 12.60
C GLU A 99 -5.61 0.64 13.79
N GLU A 100 -6.87 0.28 13.58
CA GLU A 100 -7.77 -0.10 14.67
C GLU A 100 -7.79 -1.61 14.96
N GLU A 101 -7.57 -2.45 13.93
CA GLU A 101 -7.69 -3.90 14.08
C GLU A 101 -6.35 -4.63 13.95
N VAL A 102 -5.44 -4.20 13.05
CA VAL A 102 -4.19 -4.93 12.78
C VAL A 102 -3.08 -4.51 13.74
N LEU A 103 -2.76 -3.20 13.78
CA LEU A 103 -1.59 -2.72 14.53
C LEU A 103 -1.66 -3.05 16.04
N PRO A 104 -2.82 -2.91 16.74
CA PRO A 104 -2.91 -3.28 18.15
C PRO A 104 -2.62 -4.77 18.39
N ARG A 105 -3.06 -5.64 17.48
CA ARG A 105 -2.79 -7.09 17.58
C ARG A 105 -1.33 -7.41 17.30
N VAL A 106 -0.70 -6.70 16.37
CA VAL A 106 0.74 -6.85 16.10
C VAL A 106 1.54 -6.44 17.32
N GLU A 107 1.24 -5.29 17.93
CA GLU A 107 1.92 -4.82 19.15
C GLU A 107 1.75 -5.82 20.32
N GLU A 108 0.52 -6.31 20.53
CA GLU A 108 0.22 -7.26 21.61
C GLU A 108 0.95 -8.60 21.45
N ILE A 109 0.88 -9.22 20.26
CA ILE A 109 1.36 -10.58 20.04
C ILE A 109 2.89 -10.60 19.86
N SER A 110 3.44 -9.55 19.25
CA SER A 110 4.86 -9.49 18.89
C SER A 110 5.71 -8.74 19.91
N ASP A 111 5.14 -8.18 20.97
CA ASP A 111 5.80 -7.34 22.00
C ASP A 111 6.67 -6.23 21.37
N VAL A 112 6.10 -5.52 20.38
CA VAL A 112 6.74 -4.43 19.69
C VAL A 112 6.01 -3.11 19.92
N LEU A 113 6.71 -1.98 19.79
CA LEU A 113 6.13 -0.65 19.81
C LEU A 113 6.25 -0.01 18.43
N LEU A 114 5.11 0.30 17.81
CA LEU A 114 5.04 0.89 16.49
C LEU A 114 4.95 2.42 16.56
N THR A 115 5.68 3.10 15.69
CA THR A 115 5.68 4.56 15.65
C THR A 115 4.28 5.13 15.39
N LYS A 116 3.97 6.26 16.00
CA LYS A 116 2.79 7.07 15.67
C LYS A 116 3.12 8.25 14.72
N ASN A 117 4.39 8.42 14.36
CA ASN A 117 4.83 9.43 13.40
C ASN A 117 4.48 9.00 11.96
N PRO A 118 3.59 9.69 11.23
CA PRO A 118 3.19 9.31 9.89
C PRO A 118 4.34 9.34 8.85
N HIS A 119 5.43 10.04 9.12
CA HIS A 119 6.63 10.04 8.27
C HIS A 119 7.49 8.77 8.40
N GLU A 120 7.24 7.95 9.41
CA GLU A 120 7.94 6.70 9.67
C GLU A 120 7.06 5.48 9.39
N ARG A 121 5.86 5.70 8.85
CA ARG A 121 4.90 4.69 8.44
C ARG A 121 4.82 4.62 6.93
N ILE A 122 5.08 3.46 6.38
CA ILE A 122 5.14 3.23 4.93
C ILE A 122 4.00 2.29 4.55
N ALA A 123 3.19 2.69 3.58
CA ALA A 123 2.24 1.80 2.89
C ALA A 123 2.85 1.31 1.59
N MET A 124 2.82 0.00 1.35
CA MET A 124 3.43 -0.64 0.19
C MET A 124 2.48 -1.63 -0.46
N GLY A 125 2.53 -1.72 -1.78
CA GLY A 125 1.80 -2.75 -2.50
C GLY A 125 2.14 -2.86 -3.98
N CYS A 126 1.58 -3.89 -4.59
CA CYS A 126 1.66 -4.15 -6.01
C CYS A 126 0.25 -4.19 -6.61
N SER A 127 0.08 -3.74 -7.86
CA SER A 127 -1.21 -3.79 -8.55
C SER A 127 -2.30 -3.01 -7.78
N SER A 128 -3.47 -3.59 -7.53
CA SER A 128 -4.52 -3.01 -6.67
C SER A 128 -4.00 -2.71 -5.26
N GLY A 129 -3.07 -3.52 -4.75
CA GLY A 129 -2.43 -3.25 -3.46
C GLY A 129 -1.64 -1.93 -3.45
N ALA A 130 -1.06 -1.52 -4.59
CA ALA A 130 -0.40 -0.22 -4.71
C ALA A 130 -1.41 0.95 -4.76
N ALA A 131 -2.56 0.76 -5.41
CA ALA A 131 -3.66 1.72 -5.37
C ALA A 131 -4.21 1.87 -3.95
N CYS A 132 -4.32 0.76 -3.21
CA CYS A 132 -4.67 0.74 -1.79
C CYS A 132 -3.64 1.52 -0.94
N ALA A 133 -2.34 1.27 -1.13
CA ALA A 133 -1.27 1.97 -0.41
C ALA A 133 -1.32 3.49 -0.63
N LEU A 134 -1.61 3.92 -1.86
CA LEU A 134 -1.82 5.34 -2.14
C LEU A 134 -3.10 5.85 -1.47
N SER A 135 -4.21 5.11 -1.53
CA SER A 135 -5.48 5.48 -0.87
C SER A 135 -5.29 5.62 0.64
N MET A 136 -4.57 4.71 1.29
CA MET A 136 -4.22 4.81 2.71
C MET A 136 -3.55 6.16 3.02
N ALA A 137 -2.51 6.51 2.28
CA ALA A 137 -1.76 7.73 2.51
C ALA A 137 -2.53 8.99 2.08
N TRP A 138 -3.30 8.92 0.98
CA TRP A 138 -4.04 10.06 0.46
C TRP A 138 -5.19 10.50 1.37
N PHE A 139 -5.98 9.54 1.84
CA PHE A 139 -7.16 9.82 2.67
C PHE A 139 -6.83 9.91 4.17
N ARG A 140 -5.68 9.36 4.61
CA ARG A 140 -5.25 9.35 6.01
C ARG A 140 -3.79 9.80 6.14
N THR A 141 -3.51 11.06 5.74
CA THR A 141 -2.19 11.68 5.91
C THR A 141 -1.76 11.87 7.37
N ASP A 142 -2.70 11.75 8.27
CA ASP A 142 -2.47 11.69 9.71
C ASP A 142 -1.82 10.35 10.13
N LEU A 143 -2.03 9.27 9.35
CA LEU A 143 -1.50 7.94 9.62
C LEU A 143 -0.31 7.57 8.73
N TYR A 144 -0.37 7.87 7.43
CA TYR A 144 0.66 7.47 6.46
C TYR A 144 1.08 8.63 5.57
N ARG A 145 2.40 8.77 5.34
CA ARG A 145 2.95 9.80 4.44
C ARG A 145 3.96 9.25 3.44
N ARG A 146 4.25 7.96 3.48
CA ARG A 146 5.18 7.32 2.56
C ARG A 146 4.49 6.17 1.83
N VAL A 147 4.66 6.13 0.50
CA VAL A 147 4.05 5.13 -0.38
C VAL A 147 5.13 4.48 -1.22
N ILE A 148 5.10 3.15 -1.29
CA ILE A 148 5.87 2.36 -2.26
C ILE A 148 4.86 1.63 -3.14
N SER A 149 4.90 1.92 -4.43
CA SER A 149 3.94 1.44 -5.43
C SER A 149 4.66 0.68 -6.53
N PHE A 150 4.36 -0.60 -6.65
CA PHE A 150 4.81 -1.43 -7.76
C PHE A 150 3.64 -1.67 -8.72
N SER A 151 3.80 -1.30 -9.99
CA SER A 151 2.79 -1.53 -11.04
C SER A 151 1.37 -1.13 -10.61
N GLY A 152 1.24 0.07 -10.06
CA GLY A 152 -0.01 0.51 -9.41
C GLY A 152 -1.21 0.52 -10.36
N THR A 153 -2.31 -0.07 -9.93
CA THR A 153 -3.57 -0.12 -10.67
C THR A 153 -4.31 1.21 -10.56
N TYR A 154 -3.73 2.29 -11.10
CA TYR A 154 -4.35 3.61 -11.14
C TYR A 154 -5.31 3.74 -12.33
N VAL A 155 -6.18 2.74 -12.48
CA VAL A 155 -7.12 2.55 -13.59
C VAL A 155 -8.56 2.43 -13.08
N ASN A 156 -9.53 2.42 -14.00
CA ASN A 156 -10.95 2.29 -13.65
C ASN A 156 -11.33 0.85 -13.29
N GLN A 157 -11.09 0.46 -12.04
CA GLN A 157 -11.32 -0.91 -11.56
C GLN A 157 -12.24 -0.99 -10.33
N GLN A 158 -12.57 0.13 -9.71
CA GLN A 158 -13.44 0.15 -8.53
C GLN A 158 -14.82 -0.44 -8.82
N TRP A 159 -15.28 -1.32 -7.92
CA TRP A 159 -16.64 -1.85 -7.93
C TRP A 159 -17.15 -2.09 -6.50
N PRO A 160 -18.39 -1.71 -6.13
CA PRO A 160 -19.37 -0.96 -6.95
C PRO A 160 -18.84 0.37 -7.47
N HIS A 161 -19.37 0.84 -8.59
CA HIS A 161 -19.05 2.17 -9.09
C HIS A 161 -19.47 3.23 -8.10
N ASP A 162 -18.59 4.20 -7.87
CA ASP A 162 -18.88 5.40 -7.13
C ASP A 162 -19.25 6.52 -8.12
N PRO A 163 -20.48 7.06 -8.08
CA PRO A 163 -20.87 8.15 -8.98
C PRO A 163 -20.02 9.43 -8.82
N GLU A 164 -19.43 9.65 -7.64
CA GLU A 164 -18.55 10.79 -7.38
C GLU A 164 -17.12 10.54 -7.86
N MET A 165 -16.75 9.27 -8.05
CA MET A 165 -15.42 8.83 -8.52
C MET A 165 -15.56 7.82 -9.67
N PRO A 166 -16.17 8.23 -10.81
CA PRO A 166 -16.58 7.30 -11.87
C PRO A 166 -15.44 6.57 -12.55
N GLY A 167 -14.24 7.11 -12.50
CA GLY A 167 -13.00 6.49 -12.99
C GLY A 167 -12.25 5.66 -11.96
N GLY A 168 -12.79 5.47 -10.73
CA GLY A 168 -12.08 4.76 -9.67
C GLY A 168 -10.67 5.33 -9.45
N ALA A 169 -9.65 4.46 -9.34
CA ALA A 169 -8.27 4.91 -9.10
C ALA A 169 -7.63 5.73 -10.25
N TRP A 170 -8.23 5.71 -11.44
CA TRP A 170 -7.86 6.64 -12.52
C TRP A 170 -8.00 8.10 -12.12
N GLU A 171 -8.95 8.39 -11.23
CA GLU A 171 -9.18 9.76 -10.76
C GLU A 171 -8.02 10.32 -9.95
N PHE A 172 -7.13 9.50 -9.39
CA PHE A 172 -5.96 10.03 -8.70
C PHE A 172 -5.14 10.97 -9.58
N HIS A 173 -4.83 10.58 -10.81
CA HIS A 173 -4.07 11.42 -11.73
C HIS A 173 -4.94 12.27 -12.66
N ASN A 174 -6.24 11.98 -12.75
CA ASN A 174 -7.15 12.73 -13.63
C ASN A 174 -7.73 13.98 -12.95
N SER A 175 -8.15 13.86 -11.71
CA SER A 175 -8.89 14.93 -11.01
C SER A 175 -8.46 15.13 -9.56
N ILE A 176 -8.22 14.06 -8.78
CA ILE A 176 -8.03 14.13 -7.32
C ILE A 176 -6.74 14.89 -6.98
N ILE A 177 -5.58 14.45 -7.49
CA ILE A 177 -4.30 15.09 -7.20
C ILE A 177 -4.22 16.47 -7.85
N PRO A 178 -4.62 16.65 -9.14
CA PRO A 178 -4.64 17.98 -9.76
C PRO A 178 -5.50 18.99 -9.02
N GLY A 179 -6.68 18.59 -8.56
CA GLY A 179 -7.65 19.47 -7.89
C GLY A 179 -7.41 19.76 -6.42
N ALA A 180 -6.55 18.98 -5.77
CA ALA A 180 -6.29 19.12 -4.33
C ALA A 180 -5.08 20.02 -4.03
N PRO A 181 -5.02 20.66 -2.86
CA PRO A 181 -3.77 21.19 -2.32
C PRO A 181 -2.72 20.07 -2.17
N GLN A 182 -1.44 20.43 -2.29
CA GLN A 182 -0.35 19.48 -2.07
C GLN A 182 -0.43 18.90 -0.65
N LYS A 183 -0.39 17.58 -0.56
CA LYS A 183 -0.35 16.85 0.71
C LYS A 183 1.09 16.46 1.07
N PRO A 184 1.41 16.27 2.35
CA PRO A 184 2.78 15.96 2.80
C PRO A 184 3.14 14.49 2.53
N LEU A 185 3.08 14.05 1.28
CA LEU A 185 3.36 12.69 0.84
C LEU A 185 4.71 12.59 0.14
N CYS A 186 5.38 11.47 0.36
CA CYS A 186 6.58 11.06 -0.36
C CYS A 186 6.31 9.70 -1.01
N MET A 187 6.58 9.56 -2.32
CA MET A 187 6.15 8.40 -3.08
C MET A 187 7.30 7.82 -3.92
N TRP A 188 7.39 6.50 -3.92
CA TRP A 188 8.23 5.78 -4.85
C TRP A 188 7.34 4.88 -5.71
N LEU A 189 7.47 5.00 -7.04
CA LEU A 189 6.67 4.27 -8.01
C LEU A 189 7.56 3.54 -8.99
N ALA A 190 7.18 2.32 -9.34
CA ALA A 190 7.78 1.56 -10.44
C ALA A 190 6.69 0.97 -11.32
N VAL A 191 6.94 0.94 -12.63
CA VAL A 191 6.11 0.25 -13.62
C VAL A 191 7.00 -0.27 -14.74
N ALA A 192 6.67 -1.44 -15.29
CA ALA A 192 7.36 -2.00 -16.45
C ALA A 192 6.72 -1.54 -17.77
N ASP A 193 7.51 -1.48 -18.85
CA ASP A 193 7.03 -1.13 -20.19
C ASP A 193 6.03 -2.15 -20.78
N ARG A 194 6.06 -3.38 -20.24
CA ARG A 194 5.18 -4.49 -20.62
C ARG A 194 4.20 -4.86 -19.52
N ASP A 195 3.86 -3.88 -18.68
CA ASP A 195 2.88 -4.07 -17.64
C ASP A 195 1.48 -4.24 -18.23
N LEU A 196 0.51 -4.65 -17.43
CA LEU A 196 -0.74 -5.22 -17.90
C LEU A 196 -1.46 -4.37 -18.95
N TYR A 197 -1.65 -4.97 -20.10
CA TYR A 197 -2.40 -4.45 -21.24
C TYR A 197 -3.66 -5.28 -21.41
N ASN A 198 -4.71 -4.97 -20.67
CA ASN A 198 -5.95 -5.74 -20.73
C ASN A 198 -6.94 -5.12 -21.74
N SER A 199 -6.86 -5.55 -22.99
CA SER A 199 -7.70 -5.07 -24.08
C SER A 199 -9.21 -5.30 -23.84
N ASN A 200 -9.60 -6.26 -23.01
CA ASN A 200 -11.00 -6.57 -22.74
C ASN A 200 -11.68 -5.58 -21.79
N VAL A 201 -10.89 -4.87 -20.97
CA VAL A 201 -11.37 -3.84 -20.03
C VAL A 201 -11.04 -2.41 -20.47
N MET A 202 -10.41 -2.22 -21.63
CA MET A 202 -9.99 -0.90 -22.14
C MET A 202 -11.10 -0.13 -22.88
N ARG A 203 -12.35 -0.48 -22.67
CA ARG A 203 -13.50 0.12 -23.41
C ARG A 203 -13.65 1.62 -23.21
N ASP A 204 -13.26 2.12 -22.05
CA ASP A 204 -13.33 3.53 -21.68
C ASP A 204 -12.00 4.27 -21.80
N GLY A 205 -10.93 3.58 -22.20
CA GLY A 205 -9.57 4.14 -22.28
C GLY A 205 -8.89 4.36 -20.93
N MET A 206 -9.47 3.89 -19.83
CA MET A 206 -8.97 4.09 -18.45
C MET A 206 -8.37 2.83 -17.83
N HIS A 207 -7.89 1.87 -18.64
CA HIS A 207 -7.35 0.58 -18.17
C HIS A 207 -5.93 0.29 -18.66
N ASP A 208 -5.22 1.30 -19.15
CA ASP A 208 -3.80 1.18 -19.49
C ASP A 208 -2.94 1.50 -18.26
N TRP A 209 -2.34 0.47 -17.66
CA TRP A 209 -1.56 0.62 -16.43
C TRP A 209 -0.27 1.40 -16.64
N VAL A 210 0.38 1.21 -17.79
CA VAL A 210 1.61 1.94 -18.12
C VAL A 210 1.31 3.43 -18.25
N LEU A 211 0.29 3.77 -19.05
CA LEU A 211 -0.16 5.15 -19.20
C LEU A 211 -0.61 5.75 -17.87
N ALA A 212 -1.36 5.02 -17.06
CA ALA A 212 -1.84 5.50 -15.75
C ALA A 212 -0.67 5.86 -14.82
N ASN A 213 0.37 5.02 -14.75
CA ASN A 213 1.56 5.29 -13.94
C ASN A 213 2.41 6.44 -14.50
N GLN A 214 2.53 6.57 -15.81
CA GLN A 214 3.19 7.72 -16.44
C GLN A 214 2.43 9.02 -16.16
N ARG A 215 1.10 9.02 -16.26
CA ARG A 215 0.25 10.17 -15.91
C ARG A 215 0.36 10.51 -14.42
N MET A 216 0.41 9.48 -13.55
CA MET A 216 0.66 9.69 -12.12
C MET A 216 1.98 10.44 -11.89
N ALA A 217 3.09 9.97 -12.49
CA ALA A 217 4.38 10.63 -12.37
C ALA A 217 4.34 12.09 -12.88
N HIS A 218 3.64 12.33 -14.00
CA HIS A 218 3.47 13.67 -14.55
C HIS A 218 2.74 14.61 -13.59
N VAL A 219 1.62 14.16 -13.02
CA VAL A 219 0.83 14.95 -12.07
C VAL A 219 1.60 15.22 -10.78
N LEU A 220 2.31 14.22 -10.26
CA LEU A 220 3.16 14.39 -9.07
C LEU A 220 4.26 15.42 -9.31
N SER A 221 4.88 15.42 -10.49
CA SER A 221 5.85 16.43 -10.89
C SER A 221 5.22 17.83 -10.97
N ALA A 222 4.08 17.96 -11.64
CA ALA A 222 3.38 19.23 -11.81
C ALA A 222 2.90 19.82 -10.48
N LYS A 223 2.66 18.99 -9.47
CA LYS A 223 2.25 19.39 -8.11
C LYS A 223 3.43 19.44 -7.12
N GLU A 224 4.67 19.33 -7.61
CA GLU A 224 5.91 19.44 -6.82
C GLU A 224 6.02 18.46 -5.65
N TYR A 225 5.43 17.25 -5.79
CA TYR A 225 5.57 16.21 -4.79
C TYR A 225 7.01 15.67 -4.72
N VAL A 226 7.43 15.24 -3.54
CA VAL A 226 8.65 14.44 -3.38
C VAL A 226 8.35 13.02 -3.85
N TYR A 227 8.87 12.64 -5.03
CA TYR A 227 8.65 11.31 -5.58
C TYR A 227 9.84 10.81 -6.40
N GLN A 228 9.89 9.50 -6.59
CA GLN A 228 10.76 8.84 -7.56
C GLN A 228 9.91 7.96 -8.45
N PHE A 229 10.17 7.97 -9.75
CA PHE A 229 9.51 7.14 -10.73
C PHE A 229 10.52 6.30 -11.49
N ASN A 230 10.38 4.98 -11.42
CA ASN A 230 11.24 4.01 -12.11
C ASN A 230 10.43 3.35 -13.22
N PHE A 231 10.82 3.64 -14.46
CA PHE A 231 10.28 2.98 -15.64
C PHE A 231 11.23 1.85 -16.04
N VAL A 232 10.80 0.60 -15.85
CA VAL A 232 11.60 -0.60 -16.10
C VAL A 232 11.35 -1.06 -17.54
N ARG A 233 12.43 -1.34 -18.28
CA ARG A 233 12.40 -1.83 -19.67
C ARG A 233 12.85 -3.27 -19.74
#